data_b58bf656434bb2a329d69f6095268657
#
_entry.id   b58bf656434bb2a329d69f6095268657
#
_cell.length_a   1.000
_cell.length_b   1.000
_cell.length_c   1.000
_cell.angle_alpha   90.00
_cell.angle_beta   90.00
_cell.angle_gamma   90.00
#
_symmetry.space_group_name_H-M   'P 1'
#
loop_
_entity.id
_entity.type
_entity.pdbx_description
1 polymer ?
#
loop_
_entity_poly.entity_id
_entity_poly.type
_entity_poly.pdbx_seq_one_letter_code
_entity_poly.pdbx_strand_id
1 'polypeptide(L)'
;MVNQQLLDYIKQQLQQGMNNEQIKQSLLANGWQNTDIQEAFNTIMQVPVQPKKRRWKKIVLIIIGVIIFLIVGLLFLPKILNLFAKDIAPINDSDLKLQKVLVVDKDNAYFDLIKLGNVIYEPKDKSQTILDMVAGKTWDNQFAEEIISRNMQAFEYFAQAAQRPKYQNPESADPANITLNMILTPMNSWRQMARLSAIRALYLAKQSKNKEALDEALNSVNIGQKIQESQATLIEYLVALVMKEVGLETVQKIISSSKLTNAELKQYSQGLDKFYKNENGLITSFKVEYHFQSRAIDSIVSGDTEVLKSVVGEEESRNPEIAKKIKTYYYFQPNKTKLLFAEYARVNIKNANKPCGEIKATEVKPLALTNPAKLYTEENAIGKIIYDVIAINLTGVITKKCQEDLLVGATQAMITIKAYKNDTNNYPASLSELVPSYLSSVPRDPFNGKSLKYSATKKILYSVGEDMQDSGGSIGDDWRKMTDPTFKINF
;
A
#
# COMPACT_ATOMS: atom_id res chain seq x y z
N MET A 1 73.80 62.20 -5.49
CA MET A 1 73.84 61.02 -4.53
C MET A 1 72.63 61.12 -3.66
N VAL A 2 71.75 60.15 -3.73
CA VAL A 2 70.51 60.21 -2.94
C VAL A 2 70.83 60.12 -1.46
N ASN A 3 70.28 61.05 -0.66
CA ASN A 3 70.53 61.10 0.77
C ASN A 3 69.91 59.85 1.45
N GLN A 4 70.78 59.10 2.15
CA GLN A 4 70.36 57.84 2.82
C GLN A 4 69.24 58.06 3.87
N GLN A 5 69.27 59.18 4.59
CA GLN A 5 68.25 59.55 5.56
C GLN A 5 66.89 59.75 4.92
N LEU A 6 66.87 60.31 3.73
CA LEU A 6 65.62 60.47 2.95
C LEU A 6 65.06 59.15 2.47
N LEU A 7 65.88 58.21 2.05
CA LEU A 7 65.49 56.89 1.62
C LEU A 7 64.87 56.09 2.80
N ASP A 8 65.49 56.14 3.98
CA ASP A 8 65.09 55.44 5.14
C ASP A 8 63.76 56.00 5.71
N TYR A 9 63.61 57.34 5.67
CA TYR A 9 62.35 57.99 6.03
C TYR A 9 61.21 57.58 5.10
N ILE A 10 61.41 57.66 3.79
CA ILE A 10 60.33 57.24 2.86
C ILE A 10 59.97 55.79 3.04
N LYS A 11 60.93 54.88 3.23
CA LYS A 11 60.64 53.44 3.51
C LYS A 11 59.84 53.25 4.77
N GLN A 12 60.16 53.98 5.83
CA GLN A 12 59.47 53.89 7.14
C GLN A 12 58.02 54.37 7.01
N GLN A 13 57.78 55.49 6.32
CA GLN A 13 56.43 56.04 6.14
C GLN A 13 55.59 55.17 5.22
N LEU A 14 56.16 54.53 4.19
CA LEU A 14 55.48 53.54 3.36
C LEU A 14 55.08 52.29 4.16
N GLN A 15 55.94 51.84 5.12
CA GLN A 15 55.61 50.73 5.99
C GLN A 15 54.49 51.06 6.99
N GLN A 16 54.34 52.33 7.34
CA GLN A 16 53.26 52.85 8.18
C GLN A 16 51.96 53.11 7.43
N GLY A 17 51.93 52.81 6.11
CA GLY A 17 50.72 52.90 5.32
C GLY A 17 50.42 54.27 4.71
N MET A 18 51.34 55.21 4.80
CA MET A 18 51.19 56.50 4.12
C MET A 18 51.35 56.36 2.59
N ASN A 19 50.52 57.07 1.84
CA ASN A 19 50.66 57.09 0.39
C ASN A 19 51.78 58.05 -0.10
N ASN A 20 52.25 57.82 -1.33
CA ASN A 20 53.38 58.56 -1.90
C ASN A 20 53.19 60.09 -1.88
N GLU A 21 51.94 60.58 -2.15
CA GLU A 21 51.64 62.00 -2.14
C GLU A 21 51.69 62.60 -0.74
N GLN A 22 51.23 61.90 0.27
CA GLN A 22 51.30 62.33 1.65
C GLN A 22 52.76 62.43 2.15
N ILE A 23 53.59 61.45 1.78
CA ILE A 23 55.03 61.42 2.15
C ILE A 23 55.71 62.55 1.42
N LYS A 24 55.40 62.81 0.11
CA LYS A 24 55.98 63.90 -0.64
C LYS A 24 55.64 65.27 -0.07
N GLN A 25 54.36 65.48 0.29
CA GLN A 25 53.94 66.74 0.89
C GLN A 25 54.61 66.98 2.27
N SER A 26 54.76 65.97 3.09
CA SER A 26 55.44 66.07 4.37
C SER A 26 56.93 66.42 4.17
N LEU A 27 57.56 65.79 3.21
CA LEU A 27 58.99 66.08 2.90
C LEU A 27 59.21 67.48 2.37
N LEU A 28 58.35 67.99 1.47
CA LEU A 28 58.34 69.34 0.99
C LEU A 28 58.14 70.35 2.10
N ALA A 29 57.27 70.13 3.01
CA ALA A 29 56.99 70.93 4.18
C ALA A 29 58.21 71.01 5.14
N ASN A 30 59.06 69.99 5.17
CA ASN A 30 60.26 69.88 5.96
C ASN A 30 61.52 70.41 5.18
N GLY A 31 61.35 71.09 4.06
CA GLY A 31 62.39 71.79 3.31
C GLY A 31 63.20 70.96 2.35
N TRP A 32 62.79 69.71 2.06
CA TRP A 32 63.44 68.87 1.04
C TRP A 32 63.07 69.32 -0.36
N GLN A 33 64.05 69.31 -1.28
CA GLN A 33 63.76 69.69 -2.68
C GLN A 33 63.02 68.60 -3.44
N ASN A 34 62.10 69.01 -4.30
CA ASN A 34 61.25 68.07 -5.04
C ASN A 34 62.05 67.09 -5.95
N THR A 35 63.18 67.52 -6.40
CA THR A 35 64.14 66.72 -7.21
C THR A 35 64.72 65.58 -6.40
N ASP A 36 65.12 65.84 -5.15
CA ASP A 36 65.75 64.85 -4.27
C ASP A 36 64.71 63.82 -3.81
N ILE A 37 63.50 64.29 -3.55
CA ILE A 37 62.36 63.42 -3.17
C ILE A 37 62.03 62.48 -4.33
N GLN A 38 61.93 62.96 -5.55
CA GLN A 38 61.67 62.13 -6.74
C GLN A 38 62.76 61.10 -6.99
N GLU A 39 64.06 61.52 -6.89
CA GLU A 39 65.18 60.61 -7.01
C GLU A 39 65.19 59.51 -5.99
N ALA A 40 64.81 59.84 -4.73
CA ALA A 40 64.67 58.87 -3.65
C ALA A 40 63.51 57.87 -3.91
N PHE A 41 62.35 58.33 -4.35
CA PHE A 41 61.21 57.42 -4.71
C PHE A 41 61.59 56.51 -5.87
N ASN A 42 62.24 57.05 -6.94
CA ASN A 42 62.67 56.23 -8.05
C ASN A 42 63.72 55.18 -7.63
N THR A 43 64.61 55.49 -6.70
CA THR A 43 65.58 54.52 -6.18
C THR A 43 64.88 53.39 -5.37
N ILE A 44 63.86 53.73 -4.63
CA ILE A 44 63.05 52.72 -3.82
C ILE A 44 62.23 51.83 -4.80
N MET A 45 61.68 52.39 -5.88
CA MET A 45 60.87 51.63 -6.84
C MET A 45 61.74 50.75 -7.79
N GLN A 46 63.02 51.02 -7.94
CA GLN A 46 63.94 50.22 -8.79
C GLN A 46 64.53 48.99 -8.04
N VAL A 47 64.22 48.75 -6.80
CA VAL A 47 64.64 47.52 -6.12
C VAL A 47 63.83 46.35 -6.72
N PRO A 48 64.39 45.38 -7.42
CA PRO A 48 63.67 44.25 -7.99
C PRO A 48 63.14 43.44 -6.84
N VAL A 49 61.79 43.37 -6.73
CA VAL A 49 61.10 42.42 -5.87
C VAL A 49 61.44 41.03 -6.40
N GLN A 50 62.34 40.32 -5.72
CA GLN A 50 62.58 38.91 -6.00
C GLN A 50 61.27 38.17 -5.82
N PRO A 51 60.70 37.48 -6.85
CA PRO A 51 59.48 36.71 -6.64
C PRO A 51 59.77 35.61 -5.61
N LYS A 52 59.12 35.65 -4.41
CA LYS A 52 59.07 34.51 -3.49
C LYS A 52 58.74 33.29 -4.33
N LYS A 53 59.65 32.32 -4.53
CA LYS A 53 59.42 31.06 -5.21
C LYS A 53 58.18 30.43 -4.60
N ARG A 54 57.05 30.61 -5.29
CA ARG A 54 55.70 30.29 -4.78
C ARG A 54 55.62 28.77 -4.66
N ARG A 55 55.60 28.25 -3.43
CA ARG A 55 55.37 26.84 -3.07
C ARG A 55 54.00 26.34 -3.57
N TRP A 56 53.32 27.16 -4.39
CA TRP A 56 52.00 26.91 -4.94
C TRP A 56 51.92 25.63 -5.78
N LYS A 57 52.91 25.32 -6.57
CA LYS A 57 53.00 24.09 -7.32
C LYS A 57 52.98 22.86 -6.40
N LYS A 58 53.67 22.94 -5.24
CA LYS A 58 53.65 21.86 -4.24
C LYS A 58 52.30 21.76 -3.53
N ILE A 59 51.65 22.88 -3.23
CA ILE A 59 50.34 22.94 -2.62
C ILE A 59 49.30 22.39 -3.60
N VAL A 60 49.33 22.80 -4.86
CA VAL A 60 48.43 22.28 -5.91
C VAL A 60 48.65 20.78 -6.14
N LEU A 61 49.87 20.29 -6.14
CA LEU A 61 50.16 18.84 -6.24
C LEU A 61 49.65 18.07 -5.05
N ILE A 62 49.74 18.60 -3.82
CA ILE A 62 49.18 18.00 -2.61
C ILE A 62 47.67 17.96 -2.69
N ILE A 63 47.01 19.05 -3.11
CA ILE A 63 45.56 19.12 -3.28
C ILE A 63 45.09 18.10 -4.34
N ILE A 64 45.77 18.03 -5.48
CA ILE A 64 45.49 17.05 -6.52
C ILE A 64 45.69 15.62 -5.97
N GLY A 65 46.77 15.38 -5.24
CA GLY A 65 47.03 14.08 -4.61
C GLY A 65 45.95 13.69 -3.58
N VAL A 66 45.48 14.62 -2.77
CA VAL A 66 44.37 14.41 -1.83
C VAL A 66 43.06 14.15 -2.57
N ILE A 67 42.77 14.90 -3.63
CA ILE A 67 41.57 14.67 -4.46
C ILE A 67 41.63 13.30 -5.14
N ILE A 68 42.78 12.93 -5.72
CA ILE A 68 42.97 11.59 -6.31
C ILE A 68 42.82 10.52 -5.23
N PHE A 69 43.42 10.70 -4.06
CA PHE A 69 43.30 9.77 -2.94
C PHE A 69 41.85 9.61 -2.48
N LEU A 70 41.08 10.72 -2.38
CA LEU A 70 39.67 10.71 -2.05
C LEU A 70 38.84 10.01 -3.15
N ILE A 71 39.11 10.29 -4.41
CA ILE A 71 38.44 9.63 -5.55
C ILE A 71 38.75 8.13 -5.55
N VAL A 72 40.02 7.75 -5.40
CA VAL A 72 40.46 6.35 -5.33
C VAL A 72 39.85 5.68 -4.07
N GLY A 73 39.86 6.36 -2.92
CA GLY A 73 39.20 5.89 -1.70
C GLY A 73 37.71 5.65 -1.91
N LEU A 74 37.02 6.56 -2.60
CA LEU A 74 35.59 6.42 -2.93
C LEU A 74 35.33 5.25 -3.89
N LEU A 75 36.21 5.04 -4.88
CA LEU A 75 36.11 3.92 -5.82
C LEU A 75 36.39 2.55 -5.16
N PHE A 76 37.26 2.51 -4.16
CA PHE A 76 37.58 1.27 -3.44
C PHE A 76 36.73 1.05 -2.18
N LEU A 77 36.01 2.09 -1.69
CA LEU A 77 35.18 2.02 -0.50
C LEU A 77 34.19 0.84 -0.55
N PRO A 78 33.45 0.59 -1.66
CA PRO A 78 32.55 -0.56 -1.74
C PRO A 78 33.26 -1.92 -1.59
N LYS A 79 34.46 -2.04 -2.15
CA LYS A 79 35.24 -3.28 -2.03
C LYS A 79 35.72 -3.49 -0.59
N ILE A 80 36.16 -2.40 0.08
CA ILE A 80 36.58 -2.43 1.48
C ILE A 80 35.38 -2.78 2.38
N LEU A 81 34.25 -2.10 2.17
CA LEU A 81 33.01 -2.33 2.92
C LEU A 81 32.52 -3.77 2.73
N ASN A 82 32.65 -4.34 1.51
CA ASN A 82 32.28 -5.72 1.24
C ASN A 82 33.16 -6.77 1.93
N LEU A 83 34.39 -6.44 2.27
CA LEU A 83 35.27 -7.35 3.05
C LEU A 83 34.76 -7.57 4.47
N PHE A 84 34.03 -6.59 5.01
CA PHE A 84 33.48 -6.64 6.38
C PHE A 84 31.99 -6.91 6.40
N ALA A 85 31.28 -6.69 5.28
CA ALA A 85 29.84 -6.93 5.19
C ALA A 85 29.55 -8.43 5.13
N LYS A 86 28.73 -8.91 6.05
CA LYS A 86 28.21 -10.28 6.09
C LYS A 86 26.70 -10.20 6.25
N ASP A 87 26.00 -11.12 5.59
CA ASP A 87 24.59 -11.29 5.88
C ASP A 87 24.39 -11.83 7.31
N ILE A 88 23.23 -11.59 7.88
CA ILE A 88 22.83 -12.21 9.14
C ILE A 88 22.58 -13.71 8.96
N ALA A 89 22.57 -14.45 10.05
CA ALA A 89 22.14 -15.85 10.04
C ALA A 89 20.71 -15.96 9.47
N PRO A 90 20.32 -17.12 8.89
CA PRO A 90 18.96 -17.37 8.47
C PRO A 90 17.97 -17.01 9.59
N ILE A 91 16.92 -16.30 9.25
CA ILE A 91 15.94 -15.82 10.23
C ILE A 91 15.08 -16.97 10.77
N ASN A 92 14.66 -16.87 12.02
CA ASN A 92 13.63 -17.74 12.56
C ASN A 92 12.26 -17.17 12.18
N ASP A 93 11.59 -17.81 11.23
CA ASP A 93 10.25 -17.49 10.74
C ASP A 93 9.22 -18.57 11.02
N SER A 94 9.48 -19.42 12.02
CA SER A 94 8.60 -20.55 12.38
C SER A 94 7.15 -20.14 12.70
N ASP A 95 6.95 -18.92 13.21
CA ASP A 95 5.63 -18.29 13.48
C ASP A 95 4.89 -17.87 12.20
N LEU A 96 5.61 -17.68 11.09
CA LEU A 96 5.05 -17.33 9.78
C LEU A 96 4.83 -18.54 8.87
N LYS A 97 5.19 -19.74 9.32
CA LYS A 97 5.03 -20.96 8.52
C LYS A 97 3.57 -21.23 8.17
N LEU A 98 3.39 -21.70 6.95
CA LEU A 98 2.13 -22.22 6.43
C LEU A 98 2.17 -23.74 6.42
N GLN A 99 0.99 -24.36 6.50
CA GLN A 99 0.84 -25.79 6.33
C GLN A 99 0.30 -26.10 4.94
N LYS A 100 0.61 -27.29 4.43
CA LYS A 100 0.00 -27.78 3.20
C LYS A 100 -1.49 -28.01 3.42
N VAL A 101 -2.32 -27.44 2.54
CA VAL A 101 -3.78 -27.56 2.57
C VAL A 101 -4.22 -28.47 1.42
N LEU A 102 -4.99 -29.50 1.74
CA LEU A 102 -5.55 -30.39 0.73
C LEU A 102 -7.06 -30.19 0.65
N VAL A 103 -7.54 -29.76 -0.51
CA VAL A 103 -8.96 -29.69 -0.86
C VAL A 103 -9.17 -30.50 -2.12
N VAL A 104 -10.05 -31.50 -2.09
CA VAL A 104 -10.34 -32.33 -3.27
C VAL A 104 -11.10 -31.50 -4.31
N ASP A 105 -10.83 -31.74 -5.58
CA ASP A 105 -11.34 -30.91 -6.69
C ASP A 105 -12.86 -30.74 -6.70
N LYS A 106 -13.60 -31.81 -6.40
CA LYS A 106 -15.06 -31.79 -6.35
C LYS A 106 -15.63 -30.84 -5.28
N ASP A 107 -14.85 -30.53 -4.24
CA ASP A 107 -15.24 -29.67 -3.12
C ASP A 107 -14.67 -28.25 -3.25
N ASN A 108 -13.86 -27.99 -4.29
CA ASN A 108 -13.06 -26.79 -4.46
C ASN A 108 -13.68 -25.82 -5.48
N ALA A 109 -14.14 -24.68 -5.02
CA ALA A 109 -14.71 -23.62 -5.85
C ALA A 109 -13.69 -23.02 -6.85
N TYR A 110 -12.38 -23.16 -6.60
CA TYR A 110 -11.34 -22.67 -7.50
C TYR A 110 -11.55 -23.13 -8.95
N PHE A 111 -11.85 -24.42 -9.15
CA PHE A 111 -11.97 -25.02 -10.47
C PHE A 111 -13.20 -24.55 -11.25
N ASP A 112 -14.24 -24.05 -10.58
CA ASP A 112 -15.38 -23.43 -11.25
C ASP A 112 -15.09 -21.96 -11.55
N LEU A 113 -14.38 -21.26 -10.65
CA LEU A 113 -14.04 -19.84 -10.83
C LEU A 113 -13.04 -19.57 -11.94
N ILE A 114 -12.06 -20.45 -12.17
CA ILE A 114 -11.07 -20.26 -13.26
C ILE A 114 -11.73 -20.37 -14.65
N LYS A 115 -12.85 -21.10 -14.78
CA LYS A 115 -13.59 -21.23 -16.03
C LYS A 115 -14.22 -19.90 -16.46
N LEU A 116 -14.51 -19.01 -15.52
CA LEU A 116 -15.13 -17.70 -15.79
C LEU A 116 -14.30 -16.87 -16.77
N GLY A 117 -12.96 -16.94 -16.71
CA GLY A 117 -12.08 -16.19 -17.60
C GLY A 117 -12.31 -16.44 -19.10
N ASN A 118 -12.88 -17.61 -19.44
CA ASN A 118 -13.08 -18.04 -20.81
C ASN A 118 -14.53 -17.83 -21.33
N VAL A 119 -15.50 -17.62 -20.42
CA VAL A 119 -16.93 -17.60 -20.78
C VAL A 119 -17.64 -16.30 -20.45
N ILE A 120 -17.05 -15.45 -19.61
CA ILE A 120 -17.65 -14.19 -19.20
C ILE A 120 -17.70 -13.20 -20.36
N TYR A 121 -18.87 -12.64 -20.61
CA TYR A 121 -19.07 -11.55 -21.54
C TYR A 121 -19.29 -10.24 -20.80
N GLU A 122 -18.41 -9.28 -20.99
CA GLU A 122 -18.55 -7.90 -20.54
C GLU A 122 -18.17 -6.97 -21.69
N PRO A 123 -19.10 -6.14 -22.21
CA PRO A 123 -18.78 -5.17 -23.24
C PRO A 123 -17.91 -4.05 -22.63
N LYS A 124 -16.68 -3.90 -23.14
CA LYS A 124 -15.67 -2.97 -22.60
C LYS A 124 -16.14 -1.51 -22.59
N ASP A 125 -16.93 -1.11 -23.57
CA ASP A 125 -17.51 0.23 -23.70
C ASP A 125 -18.67 0.49 -22.73
N LYS A 126 -19.17 -0.52 -22.03
CA LYS A 126 -20.30 -0.46 -21.09
C LYS A 126 -19.91 -0.66 -19.61
N SER A 127 -18.63 -0.73 -19.30
CA SER A 127 -18.17 -0.98 -17.93
C SER A 127 -18.70 0.06 -16.95
N GLN A 128 -18.77 1.36 -17.33
CA GLN A 128 -19.36 2.40 -16.49
C GLN A 128 -20.87 2.22 -16.30
N THR A 129 -21.60 1.82 -17.36
CA THR A 129 -23.04 1.50 -17.28
C THR A 129 -23.31 0.39 -16.26
N ILE A 130 -22.49 -0.68 -16.29
CA ILE A 130 -22.58 -1.78 -15.32
C ILE A 130 -22.38 -1.26 -13.88
N LEU A 131 -21.36 -0.42 -13.65
CA LEU A 131 -21.10 0.17 -12.35
C LEU A 131 -22.26 1.04 -11.85
N ASP A 132 -22.83 1.88 -12.71
CA ASP A 132 -23.94 2.77 -12.37
C ASP A 132 -25.24 1.99 -12.10
N MET A 133 -25.49 0.90 -12.84
CA MET A 133 -26.62 0.01 -12.57
C MET A 133 -26.46 -0.73 -11.24
N VAL A 134 -25.27 -1.28 -10.94
CA VAL A 134 -24.98 -1.93 -9.66
C VAL A 134 -25.05 -0.93 -8.50
N ALA A 135 -24.59 0.31 -8.70
CA ALA A 135 -24.71 1.38 -7.71
C ALA A 135 -26.18 1.84 -7.49
N GLY A 136 -27.09 1.53 -8.44
CA GLY A 136 -28.48 1.97 -8.42
C GLY A 136 -28.70 3.41 -8.90
N LYS A 137 -27.72 3.99 -9.61
CA LYS A 137 -27.82 5.33 -10.21
C LYS A 137 -28.68 5.34 -11.48
N THR A 138 -28.57 4.28 -12.27
CA THR A 138 -29.31 4.09 -13.51
C THR A 138 -29.83 2.67 -13.58
N TRP A 139 -30.81 2.43 -14.46
CA TRP A 139 -31.29 1.09 -14.77
C TRP A 139 -31.75 1.00 -16.23
N ASP A 140 -31.21 -0.02 -16.91
CA ASP A 140 -31.60 -0.35 -18.29
C ASP A 140 -32.00 -1.82 -18.34
N ASN A 141 -33.30 -2.08 -18.57
CA ASN A 141 -33.84 -3.43 -18.61
C ASN A 141 -33.31 -4.22 -19.81
N GLN A 142 -33.24 -3.61 -21.00
CA GLN A 142 -32.79 -4.29 -22.20
C GLN A 142 -31.33 -4.71 -22.07
N PHE A 143 -30.51 -3.84 -21.56
CA PHE A 143 -29.10 -4.16 -21.30
C PHE A 143 -28.94 -5.23 -20.20
N ALA A 144 -29.76 -5.20 -19.13
CA ALA A 144 -29.74 -6.26 -18.11
C ALA A 144 -30.08 -7.63 -18.73
N GLU A 145 -31.12 -7.71 -19.60
CA GLU A 145 -31.53 -8.93 -20.32
C GLU A 145 -30.41 -9.42 -21.26
N GLU A 146 -29.77 -8.52 -22.00
CA GLU A 146 -28.61 -8.85 -22.82
C GLU A 146 -27.48 -9.46 -22.00
N ILE A 147 -27.08 -8.80 -20.93
CA ILE A 147 -26.01 -9.28 -20.02
C ILE A 147 -26.36 -10.65 -19.44
N ILE A 148 -27.60 -10.86 -18.99
CA ILE A 148 -28.04 -12.13 -18.42
C ILE A 148 -28.01 -13.24 -19.47
N SER A 149 -28.59 -13.00 -20.66
CA SER A 149 -28.68 -14.01 -21.70
C SER A 149 -27.29 -14.43 -22.23
N ARG A 150 -26.36 -13.50 -22.36
CA ARG A 150 -25.01 -13.77 -22.88
C ARG A 150 -24.09 -14.43 -21.86
N ASN A 151 -24.42 -14.39 -20.56
CA ASN A 151 -23.62 -14.92 -19.47
C ASN A 151 -24.22 -16.16 -18.79
N MET A 152 -25.18 -16.86 -19.39
CA MET A 152 -25.85 -18.00 -18.75
C MET A 152 -24.85 -19.03 -18.19
N GLN A 153 -23.87 -19.43 -19.00
CA GLN A 153 -22.84 -20.38 -18.61
C GLN A 153 -21.94 -19.85 -17.46
N ALA A 154 -21.61 -18.55 -17.49
CA ALA A 154 -20.85 -17.91 -16.42
C ALA A 154 -21.63 -17.92 -15.09
N PHE A 155 -22.95 -17.65 -15.13
CA PHE A 155 -23.80 -17.76 -13.95
C PHE A 155 -23.88 -19.18 -13.40
N GLU A 156 -23.89 -20.20 -14.26
CA GLU A 156 -23.87 -21.61 -13.83
C GLU A 156 -22.57 -21.94 -13.08
N TYR A 157 -21.41 -21.59 -13.63
CA TYR A 157 -20.13 -21.81 -12.95
C TYR A 157 -20.04 -21.02 -11.62
N PHE A 158 -20.56 -19.80 -11.60
CA PHE A 158 -20.56 -18.99 -10.39
C PHE A 158 -21.46 -19.57 -9.30
N ALA A 159 -22.63 -20.04 -9.66
CA ALA A 159 -23.55 -20.73 -8.74
C ALA A 159 -22.96 -22.06 -8.23
N GLN A 160 -22.29 -22.84 -9.09
CA GLN A 160 -21.57 -24.05 -8.70
C GLN A 160 -20.46 -23.71 -7.69
N ALA A 161 -19.64 -22.71 -7.97
CA ALA A 161 -18.61 -22.24 -7.05
C ALA A 161 -19.18 -21.81 -5.70
N ALA A 162 -20.35 -21.13 -5.70
CA ALA A 162 -21.04 -20.73 -4.47
C ALA A 162 -21.53 -21.92 -3.64
N GLN A 163 -21.83 -23.06 -4.27
CA GLN A 163 -22.29 -24.28 -3.59
C GLN A 163 -21.13 -25.17 -3.12
N ARG A 164 -19.90 -25.06 -3.70
CA ARG A 164 -18.76 -25.83 -3.22
C ARG A 164 -18.49 -25.56 -1.74
N PRO A 165 -18.13 -26.58 -0.96
CA PRO A 165 -17.91 -26.37 0.48
C PRO A 165 -16.68 -25.55 0.80
N LYS A 166 -15.64 -25.54 -0.07
CA LYS A 166 -14.35 -24.89 0.17
C LYS A 166 -13.83 -24.17 -1.08
N TYR A 167 -12.84 -23.34 -0.85
CA TYR A 167 -11.98 -22.79 -1.88
C TYR A 167 -10.53 -23.01 -1.47
N GLN A 168 -9.66 -23.36 -2.41
CA GLN A 168 -8.22 -23.35 -2.27
C GLN A 168 -7.56 -23.27 -3.65
N ASN A 169 -6.75 -22.26 -3.86
CA ASN A 169 -5.88 -22.20 -5.02
C ASN A 169 -4.80 -23.30 -4.90
N PRO A 170 -4.67 -24.23 -5.87
CA PRO A 170 -3.67 -25.31 -5.80
C PRO A 170 -2.24 -24.81 -5.67
N GLU A 171 -1.92 -23.65 -6.24
CA GLU A 171 -0.57 -23.08 -6.18
C GLU A 171 -0.20 -22.59 -4.77
N SER A 172 -1.14 -21.94 -4.07
CA SER A 172 -0.93 -21.49 -2.68
C SER A 172 -1.20 -22.59 -1.65
N ALA A 173 -1.79 -23.72 -2.06
CA ALA A 173 -2.12 -24.83 -1.18
C ALA A 173 -0.85 -25.51 -0.58
N ASP A 174 0.25 -25.50 -1.31
CA ASP A 174 1.55 -25.98 -0.83
C ASP A 174 2.52 -24.81 -0.73
N PRO A 175 3.02 -24.47 0.47
CA PRO A 175 3.98 -23.39 0.65
C PRO A 175 5.22 -23.49 -0.23
N ALA A 176 5.60 -24.71 -0.67
CA ALA A 176 6.72 -24.92 -1.57
C ALA A 176 6.47 -24.36 -2.99
N ASN A 177 5.21 -24.25 -3.39
CA ASN A 177 4.81 -23.79 -4.74
C ASN A 177 4.57 -22.28 -4.80
N ILE A 178 4.57 -21.58 -3.66
CA ILE A 178 4.39 -20.12 -3.64
C ILE A 178 5.63 -19.46 -4.26
N THR A 179 5.49 -18.96 -5.48
CA THR A 179 6.57 -18.28 -6.24
C THR A 179 6.03 -17.05 -6.95
N LEU A 180 6.94 -16.19 -7.43
CA LEU A 180 6.55 -15.01 -8.25
C LEU A 180 5.91 -15.38 -9.59
N ASN A 181 6.20 -16.61 -10.07
CA ASN A 181 5.59 -17.16 -11.29
C ASN A 181 4.20 -17.76 -11.03
N MET A 182 3.72 -17.71 -9.78
CA MET A 182 2.34 -18.06 -9.49
C MET A 182 1.43 -17.32 -10.46
N ILE A 183 0.73 -18.08 -11.30
CA ILE A 183 -0.20 -17.52 -12.27
C ILE A 183 -1.22 -16.69 -11.50
N LEU A 184 -1.21 -15.39 -11.74
CA LEU A 184 -2.31 -14.54 -11.28
C LEU A 184 -3.56 -15.07 -11.97
N THR A 185 -4.32 -15.88 -11.26
CA THR A 185 -5.61 -16.40 -11.70
C THR A 185 -6.43 -15.25 -12.31
N PRO A 186 -7.37 -15.50 -13.22
CA PRO A 186 -8.17 -14.45 -13.87
C PRO A 186 -9.14 -13.79 -12.88
N MET A 187 -8.59 -13.28 -11.78
CA MET A 187 -9.33 -12.64 -10.67
C MET A 187 -10.13 -11.42 -11.11
N ASN A 188 -9.77 -10.83 -12.25
CA ASN A 188 -10.57 -9.78 -12.83
C ASN A 188 -11.97 -10.29 -13.23
N SER A 189 -12.04 -11.50 -13.80
CA SER A 189 -13.33 -12.13 -14.16
C SER A 189 -14.21 -12.40 -12.93
N TRP A 190 -13.63 -12.66 -11.76
CA TRP A 190 -14.39 -12.87 -10.52
C TRP A 190 -15.08 -11.58 -10.05
N ARG A 191 -14.37 -10.45 -10.09
CA ARG A 191 -14.97 -9.13 -9.78
C ARG A 191 -16.06 -8.75 -10.80
N GLN A 192 -15.80 -9.02 -12.08
CA GLN A 192 -16.78 -8.79 -13.14
C GLN A 192 -18.02 -9.65 -12.88
N MET A 193 -17.85 -10.94 -12.63
CA MET A 193 -18.95 -11.86 -12.36
C MET A 193 -19.79 -11.44 -11.15
N ALA A 194 -19.16 -10.97 -10.07
CA ALA A 194 -19.89 -10.44 -8.92
C ALA A 194 -20.79 -9.25 -9.29
N ARG A 195 -20.32 -8.35 -10.16
CA ARG A 195 -21.14 -7.23 -10.66
C ARG A 195 -22.28 -7.70 -11.58
N LEU A 196 -22.02 -8.67 -12.46
CA LEU A 196 -23.06 -9.24 -13.32
C LEU A 196 -24.11 -10.00 -12.50
N SER A 197 -23.67 -10.73 -11.46
CA SER A 197 -24.55 -11.38 -10.49
C SER A 197 -25.43 -10.36 -9.75
N ALA A 198 -24.87 -9.20 -9.38
CA ALA A 198 -25.64 -8.10 -8.80
C ALA A 198 -26.72 -7.55 -9.77
N ILE A 199 -26.39 -7.38 -11.07
CA ILE A 199 -27.37 -6.97 -12.09
C ILE A 199 -28.49 -8.01 -12.21
N ARG A 200 -28.14 -9.31 -12.29
CA ARG A 200 -29.13 -10.40 -12.36
C ARG A 200 -30.01 -10.42 -11.13
N ALA A 201 -29.44 -10.26 -9.93
CA ALA A 201 -30.19 -10.20 -8.69
C ALA A 201 -31.18 -9.02 -8.66
N LEU A 202 -30.73 -7.82 -9.05
CA LEU A 202 -31.60 -6.64 -9.13
C LEU A 202 -32.70 -6.80 -10.20
N TYR A 203 -32.40 -7.44 -11.32
CA TYR A 203 -33.38 -7.77 -12.35
C TYR A 203 -34.46 -8.72 -11.83
N LEU A 204 -34.08 -9.80 -11.11
CA LEU A 204 -35.00 -10.72 -10.45
C LEU A 204 -35.88 -10.01 -9.42
N ALA A 205 -35.29 -9.12 -8.61
CA ALA A 205 -36.03 -8.34 -7.64
C ALA A 205 -37.11 -7.43 -8.28
N LYS A 206 -36.79 -6.81 -9.42
CA LYS A 206 -37.76 -6.03 -10.21
C LYS A 206 -38.92 -6.87 -10.76
N GLN A 207 -38.69 -8.17 -10.94
CA GLN A 207 -39.75 -9.15 -11.32
C GLN A 207 -40.47 -9.71 -10.06
N SER A 208 -40.26 -9.16 -8.89
CA SER A 208 -40.80 -9.64 -7.61
C SER A 208 -40.34 -11.05 -7.20
N LYS A 209 -39.29 -11.59 -7.81
CA LYS A 209 -38.62 -12.85 -7.46
C LYS A 209 -37.60 -12.63 -6.35
N ASN A 210 -38.07 -12.10 -5.22
CA ASN A 210 -37.20 -11.57 -4.18
C ASN A 210 -36.27 -12.61 -3.53
N LYS A 211 -36.76 -13.85 -3.35
CA LYS A 211 -35.94 -14.95 -2.79
C LYS A 211 -34.80 -15.33 -3.75
N GLU A 212 -35.13 -15.56 -5.03
CA GLU A 212 -34.13 -15.87 -6.06
C GLU A 212 -33.11 -14.74 -6.20
N ALA A 213 -33.57 -13.48 -6.09
CA ALA A 213 -32.72 -12.30 -6.12
C ALA A 213 -31.71 -12.25 -4.96
N LEU A 214 -32.16 -12.56 -3.73
CA LEU A 214 -31.27 -12.62 -2.57
C LEU A 214 -30.29 -13.78 -2.65
N ASP A 215 -30.75 -14.97 -3.06
CA ASP A 215 -29.91 -16.15 -3.24
C ASP A 215 -28.81 -15.86 -4.29
N GLU A 216 -29.15 -15.19 -5.42
CA GLU A 216 -28.19 -14.77 -6.42
C GLU A 216 -27.17 -13.77 -5.89
N ALA A 217 -27.59 -12.74 -5.16
CA ALA A 217 -26.69 -11.77 -4.55
C ALA A 217 -25.74 -12.41 -3.53
N LEU A 218 -26.23 -13.39 -2.76
CA LEU A 218 -25.46 -14.12 -1.76
C LEU A 218 -24.43 -15.08 -2.34
N ASN A 219 -24.52 -15.46 -3.63
CA ASN A 219 -23.47 -16.25 -4.30
C ASN A 219 -22.12 -15.56 -4.22
N SER A 220 -22.06 -14.24 -4.50
CA SER A 220 -20.82 -13.45 -4.39
C SER A 220 -20.29 -13.43 -2.97
N VAL A 221 -21.17 -13.31 -1.97
CA VAL A 221 -20.79 -13.27 -0.55
C VAL A 221 -20.24 -14.62 -0.10
N ASN A 222 -20.92 -15.71 -0.48
CA ASN A 222 -20.51 -17.08 -0.13
C ASN A 222 -19.14 -17.45 -0.75
N ILE A 223 -18.91 -17.09 -2.02
CA ILE A 223 -17.62 -17.34 -2.67
C ILE A 223 -16.54 -16.52 -2.00
N GLY A 224 -16.77 -15.21 -1.80
CA GLY A 224 -15.82 -14.33 -1.12
C GLY A 224 -15.43 -14.85 0.26
N GLN A 225 -16.40 -15.34 1.04
CA GLN A 225 -16.14 -15.94 2.36
C GLN A 225 -15.20 -17.15 2.28
N LYS A 226 -15.45 -18.08 1.34
CA LYS A 226 -14.61 -19.28 1.18
C LYS A 226 -13.18 -18.92 0.75
N ILE A 227 -13.02 -17.94 -0.12
CA ILE A 227 -11.69 -17.43 -0.50
C ILE A 227 -10.99 -16.88 0.73
N GLN A 228 -11.66 -16.06 1.53
CA GLN A 228 -11.09 -15.50 2.75
C GLN A 228 -10.74 -16.56 3.82
N GLU A 229 -11.47 -17.66 3.89
CA GLU A 229 -11.23 -18.77 4.82
C GLU A 229 -10.11 -19.72 4.38
N SER A 230 -9.60 -19.55 3.16
CA SER A 230 -8.58 -20.39 2.58
C SER A 230 -7.16 -19.84 2.81
N GLN A 231 -6.17 -20.60 2.34
CA GLN A 231 -4.80 -20.11 2.20
C GLN A 231 -4.66 -19.30 0.89
N ALA A 232 -5.44 -18.22 0.84
CA ALA A 232 -5.49 -17.33 -0.31
C ALA A 232 -4.28 -16.39 -0.36
N THR A 233 -3.86 -16.03 -1.57
CA THR A 233 -2.96 -14.88 -1.76
C THR A 233 -3.63 -13.60 -1.29
N LEU A 234 -2.85 -12.57 -0.99
CA LEU A 234 -3.40 -11.29 -0.58
C LEU A 234 -4.30 -10.65 -1.65
N ILE A 235 -3.96 -10.85 -2.93
CA ILE A 235 -4.77 -10.36 -4.06
C ILE A 235 -6.11 -11.09 -4.13
N GLU A 236 -6.12 -12.42 -3.97
CA GLU A 236 -7.38 -13.19 -3.90
C GLU A 236 -8.24 -12.74 -2.74
N TYR A 237 -7.64 -12.51 -1.56
CA TYR A 237 -8.32 -11.98 -0.40
C TYR A 237 -8.96 -10.61 -0.67
N LEU A 238 -8.24 -9.69 -1.31
CA LEU A 238 -8.76 -8.38 -1.70
C LEU A 238 -9.91 -8.46 -2.71
N VAL A 239 -9.82 -9.39 -3.67
CA VAL A 239 -10.91 -9.64 -4.63
C VAL A 239 -12.13 -10.19 -3.90
N ALA A 240 -11.94 -11.09 -2.95
CA ALA A 240 -13.01 -11.65 -2.12
C ALA A 240 -13.73 -10.56 -1.30
N LEU A 241 -13.01 -9.58 -0.74
CA LEU A 241 -13.61 -8.42 -0.08
C LEU A 241 -14.55 -7.66 -1.02
N VAL A 242 -14.10 -7.37 -2.25
CA VAL A 242 -14.92 -6.66 -3.25
C VAL A 242 -16.14 -7.49 -3.65
N MET A 243 -16.01 -8.79 -3.81
CA MET A 243 -17.13 -9.68 -4.15
C MET A 243 -18.20 -9.68 -3.05
N LYS A 244 -17.78 -9.77 -1.77
CA LYS A 244 -18.68 -9.71 -0.62
C LYS A 244 -19.37 -8.35 -0.52
N GLU A 245 -18.62 -7.27 -0.72
CA GLU A 245 -19.15 -5.91 -0.71
C GLU A 245 -20.26 -5.74 -1.77
N VAL A 246 -20.00 -6.10 -3.02
CA VAL A 246 -21.00 -6.02 -4.11
C VAL A 246 -22.24 -6.85 -3.78
N GLY A 247 -22.06 -8.06 -3.25
CA GLY A 247 -23.18 -8.93 -2.86
C GLY A 247 -24.01 -8.33 -1.73
N LEU A 248 -23.38 -7.88 -0.64
CA LEU A 248 -24.08 -7.31 0.52
C LEU A 248 -24.80 -6.00 0.21
N GLU A 249 -24.19 -5.09 -0.55
CA GLU A 249 -24.85 -3.87 -1.01
C GLU A 249 -26.06 -4.19 -1.92
N THR A 250 -25.98 -5.26 -2.72
CA THR A 250 -27.10 -5.73 -3.54
C THR A 250 -28.21 -6.30 -2.65
N VAL A 251 -27.87 -7.06 -1.62
CA VAL A 251 -28.84 -7.53 -0.61
C VAL A 251 -29.58 -6.35 0.05
N GLN A 252 -28.87 -5.28 0.46
CA GLN A 252 -29.50 -4.09 1.04
C GLN A 252 -30.48 -3.43 0.09
N LYS A 253 -30.16 -3.32 -1.21
CA LYS A 253 -31.05 -2.75 -2.23
C LYS A 253 -32.32 -3.62 -2.43
N ILE A 254 -32.15 -4.95 -2.50
CA ILE A 254 -33.26 -5.88 -2.64
C ILE A 254 -34.17 -5.81 -1.40
N ILE A 255 -33.59 -5.86 -0.20
CA ILE A 255 -34.36 -5.77 1.05
C ILE A 255 -35.17 -4.46 1.09
N SER A 256 -34.63 -3.35 0.63
CA SER A 256 -35.34 -2.08 0.64
C SER A 256 -36.67 -2.11 -0.11
N SER A 257 -36.79 -2.85 -1.21
CA SER A 257 -37.97 -2.93 -2.08
C SER A 257 -38.76 -4.23 -1.98
N SER A 258 -38.22 -5.26 -1.33
CA SER A 258 -38.83 -6.61 -1.33
C SER A 258 -40.06 -6.74 -0.45
N LYS A 259 -40.94 -7.69 -0.81
CA LYS A 259 -42.06 -8.15 -0.01
C LYS A 259 -41.78 -9.57 0.53
N LEU A 260 -40.74 -9.69 1.37
CA LEU A 260 -40.38 -10.94 2.03
C LEU A 260 -41.18 -11.13 3.32
N THR A 261 -41.47 -12.37 3.66
CA THR A 261 -42.05 -12.73 4.94
C THR A 261 -41.03 -12.59 6.07
N ASN A 262 -41.49 -12.44 7.30
CA ASN A 262 -40.62 -12.34 8.46
C ASN A 262 -39.78 -13.61 8.69
N ALA A 263 -40.33 -14.78 8.36
CA ALA A 263 -39.59 -16.05 8.43
C ALA A 263 -38.39 -16.04 7.44
N GLU A 264 -38.60 -15.57 6.20
CA GLU A 264 -37.53 -15.44 5.20
C GLU A 264 -36.49 -14.39 5.65
N LEU A 265 -36.92 -13.22 6.10
CA LEU A 265 -36.03 -12.18 6.61
C LEU A 265 -35.16 -12.69 7.77
N LYS A 266 -35.77 -13.43 8.71
CA LYS A 266 -35.05 -14.02 9.83
C LYS A 266 -34.05 -15.07 9.38
N GLN A 267 -34.39 -15.90 8.41
CA GLN A 267 -33.50 -16.91 7.83
C GLN A 267 -32.28 -16.23 7.15
N TYR A 268 -32.48 -15.18 6.37
CA TYR A 268 -31.40 -14.45 5.73
C TYR A 268 -30.51 -13.72 6.74
N SER A 269 -31.10 -13.10 7.78
CA SER A 269 -30.35 -12.47 8.86
C SER A 269 -29.44 -13.46 9.58
N GLN A 270 -29.97 -14.63 9.98
CA GLN A 270 -29.19 -15.69 10.62
C GLN A 270 -28.10 -16.26 9.70
N GLY A 271 -28.38 -16.33 8.39
CA GLY A 271 -27.43 -16.75 7.39
C GLY A 271 -26.19 -15.85 7.29
N LEU A 272 -26.28 -14.59 7.75
CA LEU A 272 -25.16 -13.66 7.78
C LEU A 272 -24.20 -13.87 8.97
N ASP A 273 -24.64 -14.56 10.03
CA ASP A 273 -23.80 -14.81 11.24
C ASP A 273 -22.48 -15.52 10.90
N LYS A 274 -22.48 -16.39 9.88
CA LYS A 274 -21.27 -17.09 9.43
C LYS A 274 -20.19 -16.18 8.86
N PHE A 275 -20.54 -15.00 8.39
CA PHE A 275 -19.60 -14.07 7.74
C PHE A 275 -18.77 -13.25 8.74
N TYR A 276 -19.13 -13.24 10.02
CA TYR A 276 -18.32 -12.65 11.10
C TYR A 276 -17.16 -13.54 11.58
N LYS A 277 -17.10 -14.82 11.20
CA LYS A 277 -16.23 -15.82 11.83
C LYS A 277 -14.82 -15.94 11.24
N ASN A 278 -14.38 -15.01 10.40
CA ASN A 278 -13.12 -15.17 9.66
C ASN A 278 -11.93 -14.43 10.28
N GLU A 279 -11.58 -14.73 11.53
CA GLU A 279 -10.48 -14.09 12.24
C GLU A 279 -9.10 -14.53 11.71
N ASN A 280 -8.96 -15.75 11.19
CA ASN A 280 -7.67 -16.32 10.80
C ASN A 280 -7.31 -16.14 9.30
N GLY A 281 -8.28 -15.90 8.43
CA GLY A 281 -8.05 -15.86 6.98
C GLY A 281 -7.13 -14.74 6.55
N LEU A 282 -7.31 -13.53 7.10
CA LEU A 282 -6.44 -12.39 6.83
C LEU A 282 -5.00 -12.64 7.30
N ILE A 283 -4.84 -13.21 8.50
CA ILE A 283 -3.53 -13.59 9.05
C ILE A 283 -2.85 -14.62 8.15
N THR A 284 -3.60 -15.60 7.67
CA THR A 284 -3.10 -16.61 6.72
C THR A 284 -2.63 -15.96 5.42
N SER A 285 -3.42 -15.04 4.86
CA SER A 285 -3.04 -14.30 3.64
C SER A 285 -1.78 -13.44 3.84
N PHE A 286 -1.57 -12.85 5.03
CA PHE A 286 -0.33 -12.15 5.35
C PHE A 286 0.87 -13.09 5.42
N LYS A 287 0.70 -14.32 5.89
CA LYS A 287 1.75 -15.34 5.85
C LYS A 287 2.04 -15.80 4.42
N VAL A 288 1.01 -15.98 3.58
CA VAL A 288 1.19 -16.29 2.15
C VAL A 288 1.99 -15.18 1.46
N GLU A 289 1.66 -13.92 1.73
CA GLU A 289 2.39 -12.77 1.21
C GLU A 289 3.85 -12.75 1.64
N TYR A 290 4.14 -13.03 2.91
CA TYR A 290 5.51 -13.16 3.40
C TYR A 290 6.27 -14.28 2.68
N HIS A 291 5.65 -15.44 2.48
CA HIS A 291 6.28 -16.55 1.75
C HIS A 291 6.57 -16.16 0.31
N PHE A 292 5.65 -15.49 -0.36
CA PHE A 292 5.85 -14.95 -1.71
C PHE A 292 7.05 -14.01 -1.76
N GLN A 293 7.13 -13.03 -0.85
CA GLN A 293 8.24 -12.08 -0.77
C GLN A 293 9.56 -12.76 -0.43
N SER A 294 9.56 -13.72 0.50
CA SER A 294 10.76 -14.49 0.87
C SER A 294 11.29 -15.31 -0.30
N ARG A 295 10.40 -15.96 -1.08
CA ARG A 295 10.78 -16.72 -2.28
C ARG A 295 11.29 -15.83 -3.40
N ALA A 296 10.75 -14.63 -3.55
CA ALA A 296 11.28 -13.65 -4.49
C ALA A 296 12.76 -13.33 -4.21
N ILE A 297 13.12 -13.17 -2.94
CA ILE A 297 14.51 -12.97 -2.53
C ILE A 297 15.37 -14.17 -2.89
N ASP A 298 14.90 -15.42 -2.65
CA ASP A 298 15.63 -16.63 -3.00
C ASP A 298 15.85 -16.76 -4.51
N SER A 299 14.84 -16.42 -5.33
CA SER A 299 14.94 -16.41 -6.78
C SER A 299 15.98 -15.39 -7.28
N ILE A 300 16.00 -14.18 -6.69
CA ILE A 300 17.01 -13.17 -7.02
C ILE A 300 18.42 -13.67 -6.67
N VAL A 301 18.58 -14.30 -5.51
CA VAL A 301 19.87 -14.89 -5.09
C VAL A 301 20.33 -16.00 -6.03
N SER A 302 19.41 -16.85 -6.50
CA SER A 302 19.71 -17.92 -7.47
C SER A 302 20.00 -17.41 -8.89
N GLY A 303 19.80 -16.11 -9.15
CA GLY A 303 20.09 -15.49 -10.44
C GLY A 303 18.91 -15.52 -11.43
N ASP A 304 17.68 -15.67 -10.95
CA ASP A 304 16.48 -15.60 -11.77
C ASP A 304 16.28 -14.16 -12.30
N THR A 305 16.60 -13.96 -13.58
CA THR A 305 16.55 -12.65 -14.22
C THR A 305 15.12 -12.15 -14.45
N GLU A 306 14.15 -13.04 -14.62
CA GLU A 306 12.75 -12.65 -14.81
C GLU A 306 12.15 -12.11 -13.50
N VAL A 307 12.48 -12.74 -12.37
CA VAL A 307 12.11 -12.24 -11.06
C VAL A 307 12.75 -10.89 -10.79
N LEU A 308 14.03 -10.74 -11.07
CA LEU A 308 14.73 -9.46 -10.92
C LEU A 308 14.07 -8.37 -11.78
N LYS A 309 13.76 -8.69 -13.04
CA LYS A 309 13.09 -7.79 -13.97
C LYS A 309 11.70 -7.36 -13.47
N SER A 310 10.94 -8.26 -12.90
CA SER A 310 9.62 -7.94 -12.35
C SER A 310 9.68 -7.03 -11.11
N VAL A 311 10.78 -7.09 -10.36
CA VAL A 311 10.98 -6.30 -9.12
C VAL A 311 11.60 -4.94 -9.39
N VAL A 312 12.68 -4.85 -10.20
CA VAL A 312 13.40 -3.59 -10.41
C VAL A 312 13.09 -2.92 -11.75
N GLY A 313 12.31 -3.55 -12.63
CA GLY A 313 12.04 -3.08 -13.99
C GLY A 313 12.99 -3.67 -15.03
N GLU A 314 12.57 -3.60 -16.30
CA GLU A 314 13.31 -4.22 -17.41
C GLU A 314 14.65 -3.53 -17.69
N GLU A 315 14.68 -2.20 -17.63
CA GLU A 315 15.87 -1.39 -17.90
C GLU A 315 16.91 -1.60 -16.79
N GLU A 316 16.50 -1.48 -15.53
CA GLU A 316 17.36 -1.65 -14.37
C GLU A 316 17.88 -3.09 -14.23
N SER A 317 17.08 -4.09 -14.61
CA SER A 317 17.51 -5.51 -14.54
C SER A 317 18.64 -5.84 -15.49
N ARG A 318 18.74 -5.12 -16.61
CA ARG A 318 19.82 -5.25 -17.60
C ARG A 318 21.08 -4.47 -17.23
N ASN A 319 21.03 -3.65 -16.19
CA ASN A 319 22.16 -2.82 -15.75
C ASN A 319 23.24 -3.71 -15.10
N PRO A 320 24.45 -3.77 -15.69
CA PRO A 320 25.55 -4.61 -15.17
C PRO A 320 25.95 -4.23 -13.74
N GLU A 321 25.78 -2.96 -13.36
CA GLU A 321 26.10 -2.49 -12.01
C GLU A 321 25.13 -3.04 -10.96
N ILE A 322 23.83 -3.17 -11.29
CA ILE A 322 22.84 -3.80 -10.39
C ILE A 322 23.15 -5.28 -10.23
N ALA A 323 23.41 -6.00 -11.34
CA ALA A 323 23.78 -7.42 -11.28
C ALA A 323 25.04 -7.66 -10.44
N LYS A 324 26.03 -6.74 -10.52
CA LYS A 324 27.24 -6.79 -9.70
C LYS A 324 26.97 -6.50 -8.22
N LYS A 325 26.11 -5.53 -7.92
CA LYS A 325 25.72 -5.17 -6.54
C LYS A 325 24.93 -6.28 -5.84
N ILE A 326 24.04 -6.99 -6.56
CA ILE A 326 23.32 -8.14 -6.04
C ILE A 326 24.27 -9.25 -5.54
N LYS A 327 25.42 -9.41 -6.20
CA LYS A 327 26.47 -10.37 -5.80
C LYS A 327 27.38 -9.86 -4.67
N THR A 328 27.11 -8.70 -4.13
CA THR A 328 27.97 -8.03 -3.14
C THR A 328 27.22 -7.86 -1.83
N TYR A 329 27.62 -8.56 -0.77
CA TYR A 329 26.92 -8.56 0.52
C TYR A 329 26.75 -7.18 1.16
N TYR A 330 27.61 -6.22 0.85
CA TYR A 330 27.40 -4.86 1.33
C TYR A 330 26.10 -4.25 0.78
N TYR A 331 25.77 -4.52 -0.47
CA TYR A 331 24.60 -3.93 -1.13
C TYR A 331 23.35 -4.81 -1.05
N PHE A 332 23.51 -6.12 -0.95
CA PHE A 332 22.39 -7.05 -0.89
C PHE A 332 22.65 -8.16 0.15
N GLN A 333 21.89 -8.10 1.22
CA GLN A 333 21.89 -9.07 2.33
C GLN A 333 20.54 -9.80 2.34
N PRO A 334 20.42 -10.96 1.71
CA PRO A 334 19.16 -11.68 1.55
C PRO A 334 18.42 -11.94 2.85
N ASN A 335 19.10 -12.47 3.88
CA ASN A 335 18.46 -12.76 5.16
C ASN A 335 18.01 -11.49 5.90
N LYS A 336 18.80 -10.40 5.82
CA LYS A 336 18.43 -9.12 6.39
C LYS A 336 17.22 -8.51 5.65
N THR A 337 17.13 -8.72 4.33
CA THR A 337 15.97 -8.30 3.54
C THR A 337 14.73 -9.11 3.89
N LYS A 338 14.86 -10.44 4.04
CA LYS A 338 13.76 -11.30 4.52
C LYS A 338 13.29 -10.90 5.92
N LEU A 339 14.23 -10.48 6.80
CA LEU A 339 13.88 -10.00 8.13
C LEU A 339 12.96 -8.77 8.08
N LEU A 340 13.20 -7.82 7.17
CA LEU A 340 12.31 -6.66 6.98
C LEU A 340 10.87 -7.10 6.68
N PHE A 341 10.70 -8.05 5.76
CA PHE A 341 9.37 -8.59 5.41
C PHE A 341 8.74 -9.37 6.57
N ALA A 342 9.53 -10.19 7.28
CA ALA A 342 9.05 -10.95 8.43
C ALA A 342 8.56 -10.02 9.55
N GLU A 343 9.33 -8.99 9.89
CA GLU A 343 8.94 -8.01 10.90
C GLU A 343 7.69 -7.22 10.48
N TYR A 344 7.61 -6.81 9.22
CA TYR A 344 6.44 -6.15 8.68
C TYR A 344 5.19 -7.03 8.74
N ALA A 345 5.30 -8.30 8.35
CA ALA A 345 4.20 -9.26 8.46
C ALA A 345 3.76 -9.45 9.92
N ARG A 346 4.70 -9.64 10.86
CA ARG A 346 4.42 -9.81 12.29
C ARG A 346 3.68 -8.62 12.91
N VAL A 347 4.12 -7.40 12.58
CA VAL A 347 3.45 -6.17 13.06
C VAL A 347 2.02 -6.11 12.54
N ASN A 348 1.79 -6.42 11.26
CA ASN A 348 0.45 -6.38 10.69
C ASN A 348 -0.43 -7.54 11.16
N ILE A 349 0.11 -8.74 11.39
CA ILE A 349 -0.59 -9.85 12.04
C ILE A 349 -1.04 -9.44 13.45
N LYS A 350 -0.18 -8.79 14.21
CA LYS A 350 -0.55 -8.24 15.52
C LYS A 350 -1.64 -7.18 15.43
N ASN A 351 -1.59 -6.32 14.42
CA ASN A 351 -2.62 -5.30 14.18
C ASN A 351 -3.95 -5.91 13.75
N ALA A 352 -3.95 -6.97 12.92
CA ALA A 352 -5.16 -7.66 12.50
C ALA A 352 -5.97 -8.30 13.65
N ASN A 353 -5.31 -8.54 14.79
CA ASN A 353 -5.95 -9.06 16.01
C ASN A 353 -6.46 -7.96 16.97
N LYS A 354 -6.35 -6.68 16.60
CA LYS A 354 -6.84 -5.57 17.42
C LYS A 354 -8.20 -5.08 16.93
N PRO A 355 -8.99 -4.43 17.82
CA PRO A 355 -10.13 -3.63 17.40
C PRO A 355 -9.70 -2.61 16.31
N CYS A 356 -10.53 -2.42 15.32
CA CYS A 356 -10.21 -1.60 14.15
C CYS A 356 -9.78 -0.16 14.50
N GLY A 357 -10.42 0.46 15.50
CA GLY A 357 -10.07 1.81 15.95
C GLY A 357 -8.73 1.91 16.70
N GLU A 358 -8.14 0.77 17.11
CA GLU A 358 -6.83 0.73 17.77
C GLU A 358 -5.68 0.47 16.78
N ILE A 359 -6.01 0.28 15.51
CA ILE A 359 -5.02 0.01 14.47
C ILE A 359 -4.30 1.31 14.13
N LYS A 360 -3.03 1.38 14.49
CA LYS A 360 -2.16 2.46 14.01
C LYS A 360 -1.64 2.09 12.65
N ALA A 361 -1.78 3.00 11.69
CA ALA A 361 -1.20 2.83 10.37
C ALA A 361 0.29 2.47 10.51
N THR A 362 0.61 1.25 10.14
CA THR A 362 2.00 0.86 9.94
C THR A 362 2.31 1.29 8.52
N GLU A 363 2.73 2.55 8.37
CA GLU A 363 3.23 2.99 7.08
C GLU A 363 4.37 2.06 6.67
N VAL A 364 4.30 1.52 5.47
CA VAL A 364 5.50 1.09 4.76
C VAL A 364 6.31 2.39 4.61
N LYS A 365 7.15 2.68 5.60
CA LYS A 365 8.08 3.81 5.43
C LYS A 365 8.99 3.39 4.28
N PRO A 366 8.97 4.12 3.17
CA PRO A 366 9.91 3.86 2.12
C PRO A 366 11.31 3.90 2.77
N LEU A 367 11.98 2.76 2.76
CA LEU A 367 13.40 2.72 3.06
C LEU A 367 14.18 3.36 1.90
N ALA A 368 13.40 3.88 0.93
CA ALA A 368 13.80 4.37 -0.35
C ALA A 368 14.95 5.32 -0.24
N LEU A 369 15.91 5.00 -1.02
CA LEU A 369 17.06 5.83 -1.28
C LEU A 369 16.60 7.06 -2.08
N THR A 370 16.02 8.05 -1.38
CA THR A 370 15.61 9.33 -1.97
C THR A 370 16.78 10.08 -2.64
N ASN A 371 18.01 9.63 -2.35
CA ASN A 371 19.24 10.15 -2.98
C ASN A 371 19.98 8.99 -3.65
N PRO A 372 20.24 9.04 -4.99
CA PRO A 372 21.01 8.03 -5.71
C PRO A 372 22.39 7.73 -5.11
N ALA A 373 23.03 8.71 -4.43
CA ALA A 373 24.30 8.50 -3.76
C ALA A 373 24.20 7.46 -2.62
N LYS A 374 23.05 7.33 -1.97
CA LYS A 374 22.82 6.32 -0.93
C LYS A 374 22.91 4.89 -1.45
N LEU A 375 22.60 4.67 -2.73
CA LEU A 375 22.78 3.35 -3.37
C LEU A 375 24.23 2.85 -3.27
N TYR A 376 25.20 3.75 -3.12
CA TYR A 376 26.62 3.41 -3.03
C TYR A 376 27.15 3.39 -1.60
N THR A 377 26.47 4.03 -0.67
CA THR A 377 26.96 4.23 0.70
C THR A 377 26.13 3.53 1.77
N GLU A 378 24.94 3.05 1.42
CA GLU A 378 24.03 2.44 2.39
C GLU A 378 24.12 0.91 2.35
N GLU A 379 24.22 0.32 3.54
CA GLU A 379 24.22 -1.13 3.70
C GLU A 379 22.85 -1.73 3.32
N ASN A 380 22.85 -2.85 2.61
CA ASN A 380 21.66 -3.55 2.12
C ASN A 380 20.76 -2.66 1.25
N ALA A 381 21.35 -1.74 0.48
CA ALA A 381 20.62 -0.79 -0.35
C ALA A 381 19.68 -1.47 -1.35
N ILE A 382 20.14 -2.54 -2.01
CA ILE A 382 19.31 -3.30 -2.96
C ILE A 382 18.16 -4.00 -2.22
N GLY A 383 18.43 -4.60 -1.06
CA GLY A 383 17.37 -5.23 -0.26
C GLY A 383 16.29 -4.25 0.18
N LYS A 384 16.66 -3.01 0.50
CA LYS A 384 15.71 -1.95 0.84
C LYS A 384 14.88 -1.51 -0.36
N ILE A 385 15.48 -1.40 -1.55
CA ILE A 385 14.75 -1.12 -2.79
C ILE A 385 13.74 -2.24 -3.08
N ILE A 386 14.16 -3.50 -2.99
CA ILE A 386 13.29 -4.66 -3.18
C ILE A 386 12.12 -4.59 -2.18
N TYR A 387 12.41 -4.29 -0.91
CA TYR A 387 11.37 -4.13 0.11
C TYR A 387 10.36 -3.04 -0.29
N ASP A 388 10.82 -1.85 -0.70
CA ASP A 388 9.95 -0.73 -1.07
C ASP A 388 9.07 -1.02 -2.29
N VAL A 389 9.58 -1.83 -3.23
CA VAL A 389 8.86 -2.19 -4.46
C VAL A 389 7.78 -3.24 -4.21
N ILE A 390 8.07 -4.26 -3.40
CA ILE A 390 7.17 -5.42 -3.25
C ILE A 390 6.41 -5.46 -1.91
N ALA A 391 6.70 -4.55 -0.97
CA ALA A 391 5.91 -4.46 0.26
C ALA A 391 4.55 -3.82 -0.01
N ILE A 392 3.49 -4.58 0.22
CA ILE A 392 2.10 -4.11 0.05
C ILE A 392 1.64 -3.41 1.35
N ASN A 393 0.77 -2.42 1.22
CA ASN A 393 0.15 -1.76 2.39
C ASN A 393 -0.83 -2.71 3.12
N LEU A 394 -0.31 -3.56 4.00
CA LEU A 394 -1.10 -4.53 4.76
C LEU A 394 -2.08 -3.86 5.73
N THR A 395 -1.74 -2.70 6.29
CA THR A 395 -2.65 -1.94 7.16
C THR A 395 -3.91 -1.51 6.41
N GLY A 396 -3.78 -1.07 5.16
CA GLY A 396 -4.93 -0.73 4.32
C GLY A 396 -5.84 -1.94 4.04
N VAL A 397 -5.30 -3.15 4.01
CA VAL A 397 -6.10 -4.38 3.88
C VAL A 397 -6.89 -4.65 5.15
N ILE A 398 -6.29 -4.43 6.33
CA ILE A 398 -6.98 -4.57 7.62
C ILE A 398 -8.15 -3.58 7.70
N THR A 399 -7.94 -2.32 7.33
CA THR A 399 -9.02 -1.32 7.26
C THR A 399 -10.18 -1.77 6.36
N LYS A 400 -9.88 -2.34 5.18
CA LYS A 400 -10.92 -2.89 4.29
C LYS A 400 -11.68 -4.05 4.92
N LYS A 401 -11.00 -4.90 5.68
CA LYS A 401 -11.68 -5.97 6.45
C LYS A 401 -12.61 -5.39 7.50
N CYS A 402 -12.21 -4.34 8.20
CA CYS A 402 -13.06 -3.63 9.15
C CYS A 402 -14.31 -3.04 8.49
N GLN A 403 -14.15 -2.45 7.31
CA GLN A 403 -15.27 -1.94 6.51
C GLN A 403 -16.21 -3.07 6.07
N GLU A 404 -15.68 -4.25 5.70
CA GLU A 404 -16.49 -5.43 5.40
C GLU A 404 -17.30 -5.89 6.60
N ASP A 405 -16.69 -5.99 7.80
CA ASP A 405 -17.38 -6.41 9.00
C ASP A 405 -18.51 -5.44 9.38
N LEU A 406 -18.27 -4.14 9.20
CA LEU A 406 -19.30 -3.13 9.35
C LEU A 406 -20.46 -3.35 8.37
N LEU A 407 -20.15 -3.63 7.10
CA LEU A 407 -21.17 -3.84 6.06
C LEU A 407 -22.02 -5.09 6.36
N VAL A 408 -21.42 -6.19 6.83
CA VAL A 408 -22.15 -7.39 7.29
C VAL A 408 -23.11 -7.01 8.39
N GLY A 409 -22.65 -6.31 9.45
CA GLY A 409 -23.47 -5.91 10.58
C GLY A 409 -24.61 -4.96 10.21
N ALA A 410 -24.31 -3.99 9.36
CA ALA A 410 -25.33 -3.06 8.86
C ALA A 410 -26.40 -3.78 8.04
N THR A 411 -25.98 -4.72 7.15
CA THR A 411 -26.92 -5.51 6.33
C THR A 411 -27.82 -6.37 7.22
N GLN A 412 -27.24 -7.03 8.22
CA GLN A 412 -27.99 -7.86 9.16
C GLN A 412 -29.03 -7.02 9.95
N ALA A 413 -28.60 -5.85 10.46
CA ALA A 413 -29.49 -4.94 11.17
C ALA A 413 -30.61 -4.40 10.25
N MET A 414 -30.32 -4.08 8.98
CA MET A 414 -31.36 -3.63 8.04
C MET A 414 -32.42 -4.70 7.79
N ILE A 415 -32.00 -5.96 7.60
CA ILE A 415 -32.94 -7.11 7.41
C ILE A 415 -33.86 -7.23 8.62
N THR A 416 -33.32 -7.13 9.83
CA THR A 416 -34.09 -7.31 11.06
C THR A 416 -34.97 -6.12 11.40
N ILE A 417 -34.54 -4.89 11.11
CA ILE A 417 -35.39 -3.71 11.22
C ILE A 417 -36.60 -3.84 10.28
N LYS A 418 -36.41 -4.37 9.06
CA LYS A 418 -37.52 -4.61 8.14
C LYS A 418 -38.48 -5.67 8.68
N ALA A 419 -37.98 -6.77 9.23
CA ALA A 419 -38.81 -7.79 9.86
C ALA A 419 -39.65 -7.21 11.03
N TYR A 420 -39.01 -6.41 11.90
CA TYR A 420 -39.67 -5.73 13.00
C TYR A 420 -40.78 -4.78 12.47
N LYS A 421 -40.45 -3.96 11.44
CA LYS A 421 -41.42 -3.05 10.83
C LYS A 421 -42.60 -3.80 10.19
N ASN A 422 -42.39 -4.95 9.56
CA ASN A 422 -43.46 -5.76 9.01
C ASN A 422 -44.42 -6.27 10.10
N ASP A 423 -43.91 -6.61 11.30
CA ASP A 423 -44.74 -7.11 12.43
C ASP A 423 -45.45 -5.98 13.14
N THR A 424 -44.82 -4.83 13.32
CA THR A 424 -45.29 -3.76 14.21
C THR A 424 -45.83 -2.54 13.51
N ASN A 425 -45.64 -2.45 12.17
CA ASN A 425 -45.86 -1.25 11.35
C ASN A 425 -45.03 -0.02 11.76
N ASN A 426 -44.10 -0.17 12.70
CA ASN A 426 -43.25 0.88 13.22
C ASN A 426 -41.78 0.52 13.11
N TYR A 427 -40.91 1.53 13.04
CA TYR A 427 -39.49 1.33 13.23
C TYR A 427 -39.18 1.07 14.72
N PRO A 428 -38.19 0.23 15.06
CA PRO A 428 -37.78 0.10 16.46
C PRO A 428 -37.22 1.43 16.97
N ALA A 429 -37.46 1.76 18.24
CA ALA A 429 -36.88 2.93 18.87
C ALA A 429 -35.34 2.78 19.05
N SER A 430 -34.89 1.53 19.23
CA SER A 430 -33.48 1.17 19.35
C SER A 430 -33.20 -0.24 18.79
N LEU A 431 -31.93 -0.55 18.46
CA LEU A 431 -31.55 -1.90 18.00
C LEU A 431 -31.72 -2.96 19.08
N SER A 432 -31.75 -2.59 20.36
CA SER A 432 -31.99 -3.52 21.48
C SER A 432 -33.39 -4.15 21.46
N GLU A 433 -34.39 -3.47 20.87
CA GLU A 433 -35.74 -4.04 20.70
C GLU A 433 -35.80 -5.23 19.74
N LEU A 434 -34.75 -5.37 18.89
CA LEU A 434 -34.64 -6.49 17.97
C LEU A 434 -34.18 -7.79 18.66
N VAL A 435 -33.62 -7.67 19.88
CA VAL A 435 -33.08 -8.81 20.66
C VAL A 435 -34.10 -9.27 21.68
N PRO A 436 -34.33 -10.60 21.85
CA PRO A 436 -33.74 -11.71 21.08
C PRO A 436 -34.58 -12.16 19.86
N SER A 437 -35.72 -11.52 19.61
CA SER A 437 -36.73 -12.05 18.67
C SER A 437 -36.27 -12.05 17.20
N TYR A 438 -35.47 -11.06 16.80
CA TYR A 438 -34.99 -10.87 15.42
C TYR A 438 -33.49 -11.02 15.31
N LEU A 439 -32.73 -10.70 16.34
CA LEU A 439 -31.27 -10.80 16.44
C LEU A 439 -30.88 -11.58 17.70
N SER A 440 -29.83 -12.37 17.63
CA SER A 440 -29.20 -12.97 18.82
C SER A 440 -28.53 -11.93 19.72
N SER A 441 -27.93 -10.91 19.08
CA SER A 441 -27.31 -9.75 19.72
C SER A 441 -27.25 -8.58 18.73
N VAL A 442 -27.18 -7.35 19.24
CA VAL A 442 -26.98 -6.17 18.41
C VAL A 442 -25.62 -6.25 17.72
N PRO A 443 -25.53 -6.07 16.37
CA PRO A 443 -24.27 -6.05 15.68
C PRO A 443 -23.31 -4.98 16.26
N ARG A 444 -22.03 -5.34 16.33
CA ARG A 444 -21.01 -4.44 16.86
C ARG A 444 -20.42 -3.57 15.77
N ASP A 445 -20.10 -2.35 16.12
CA ASP A 445 -19.26 -1.46 15.33
C ASP A 445 -17.80 -1.96 15.42
N PRO A 446 -17.18 -2.38 14.31
CA PRO A 446 -15.82 -2.94 14.33
C PRO A 446 -14.77 -1.92 14.75
N PHE A 447 -15.05 -0.62 14.64
CA PHE A 447 -14.08 0.42 14.97
C PHE A 447 -13.93 0.62 16.48
N ASN A 448 -15.02 0.66 17.23
CA ASN A 448 -14.97 0.89 18.68
C ASN A 448 -15.43 -0.29 19.54
N GLY A 449 -15.85 -1.40 18.93
CA GLY A 449 -16.32 -2.61 19.62
C GLY A 449 -17.67 -2.47 20.34
N LYS A 450 -18.32 -1.29 20.29
CA LYS A 450 -19.65 -1.05 20.88
C LYS A 450 -20.74 -1.45 19.91
N SER A 451 -22.01 -1.37 20.35
CA SER A 451 -23.15 -1.59 19.45
C SER A 451 -23.16 -0.60 18.28
N LEU A 452 -23.48 -1.09 17.09
CA LEU A 452 -23.71 -0.26 15.91
C LEU A 452 -24.75 0.83 16.24
N LYS A 453 -24.53 2.03 15.74
CA LYS A 453 -25.42 3.17 16.00
C LYS A 453 -26.65 3.14 15.10
N TYR A 454 -27.76 3.63 15.63
CA TYR A 454 -29.03 3.69 14.93
C TYR A 454 -29.79 4.96 15.30
N SER A 455 -30.40 5.57 14.30
CA SER A 455 -31.33 6.69 14.49
C SER A 455 -32.66 6.39 13.80
N ALA A 456 -33.70 6.14 14.60
CA ALA A 456 -35.06 5.92 14.08
C ALA A 456 -35.61 7.15 13.35
N THR A 457 -35.34 8.35 13.84
CA THR A 457 -35.81 9.62 13.25
C THR A 457 -35.14 9.92 11.92
N LYS A 458 -33.84 9.69 11.82
CA LYS A 458 -33.06 9.86 10.56
C LYS A 458 -33.19 8.65 9.64
N LYS A 459 -33.70 7.52 10.14
CA LYS A 459 -33.73 6.21 9.44
C LYS A 459 -32.37 5.81 8.91
N ILE A 460 -31.37 5.76 9.79
CA ILE A 460 -29.99 5.41 9.45
C ILE A 460 -29.41 4.43 10.47
N LEU A 461 -28.54 3.57 9.97
CA LEU A 461 -27.53 2.83 10.73
C LEU A 461 -26.18 3.52 10.46
N TYR A 462 -25.31 3.63 11.45
CA TYR A 462 -23.99 4.23 11.22
C TYR A 462 -22.96 3.72 12.23
N SER A 463 -21.70 3.82 11.82
CA SER A 463 -20.52 3.57 12.63
C SER A 463 -19.87 4.89 13.01
N VAL A 464 -19.08 4.88 14.08
CA VAL A 464 -18.20 6.03 14.42
C VAL A 464 -16.97 6.15 13.50
N GLY A 465 -16.75 5.17 12.61
CA GLY A 465 -15.64 5.22 11.66
C GLY A 465 -14.24 5.17 12.28
N GLU A 466 -13.25 5.53 11.46
CA GLU A 466 -11.84 5.44 11.82
C GLU A 466 -11.40 6.47 12.86
N ASP A 467 -12.05 7.63 12.94
CA ASP A 467 -11.73 8.68 13.93
C ASP A 467 -12.32 8.39 15.32
N MET A 468 -13.18 7.37 15.45
CA MET A 468 -13.85 6.95 16.67
C MET A 468 -14.72 8.02 17.34
N GLN A 469 -15.11 9.08 16.60
CA GLN A 469 -15.96 10.14 17.08
C GLN A 469 -17.38 9.96 16.55
N ASP A 470 -18.38 10.12 17.43
CA ASP A 470 -19.80 10.00 17.07
C ASP A 470 -20.31 11.36 16.61
N SER A 471 -20.38 11.58 15.30
CA SER A 471 -20.94 12.81 14.70
C SER A 471 -22.44 12.69 14.35
N GLY A 472 -23.07 11.55 14.71
CA GLY A 472 -24.50 11.31 14.50
C GLY A 472 -24.86 10.88 13.08
N GLY A 473 -23.93 10.28 12.37
CA GLY A 473 -24.03 9.83 10.99
C GLY A 473 -23.64 10.91 9.97
N SER A 474 -22.97 10.52 8.90
CA SER A 474 -22.55 11.41 7.81
C SER A 474 -23.52 11.36 6.63
N ILE A 475 -23.48 12.40 5.79
CA ILE A 475 -24.26 12.48 4.54
C ILE A 475 -23.29 12.37 3.37
N GLY A 476 -23.58 11.45 2.45
CA GLY A 476 -22.76 11.23 1.25
C GLY A 476 -23.31 10.06 0.42
N ASP A 477 -22.66 9.81 -0.71
CA ASP A 477 -23.05 8.75 -1.64
C ASP A 477 -22.21 7.47 -1.48
N ASP A 478 -21.02 7.57 -0.87
CA ASP A 478 -20.11 6.45 -0.65
C ASP A 478 -19.78 6.36 0.84
N TRP A 479 -20.42 5.40 1.53
CA TRP A 479 -20.27 5.19 2.97
C TRP A 479 -18.80 4.92 3.40
N ARG A 480 -17.97 4.39 2.51
CA ARG A 480 -16.54 4.10 2.75
C ARG A 480 -15.69 5.35 2.93
N LYS A 481 -16.16 6.48 2.42
CA LYS A 481 -15.46 7.78 2.48
C LYS A 481 -16.04 8.72 3.54
N MET A 482 -17.07 8.28 4.25
CA MET A 482 -17.71 9.05 5.30
C MET A 482 -16.93 8.95 6.61
N THR A 483 -16.88 10.01 7.38
CA THR A 483 -16.32 10.02 8.74
C THR A 483 -17.08 9.06 9.62
N ASP A 484 -18.42 9.19 9.63
CA ASP A 484 -19.35 8.21 10.20
C ASP A 484 -19.95 7.38 9.06
N PRO A 485 -19.42 6.20 8.69
CA PRO A 485 -20.01 5.35 7.67
C PRO A 485 -21.49 5.09 7.91
N THR A 486 -22.35 5.53 6.99
CA THR A 486 -23.81 5.62 7.19
C THR A 486 -24.57 4.83 6.14
N PHE A 487 -25.52 4.04 6.57
CA PHE A 487 -26.42 3.22 5.76
C PHE A 487 -27.87 3.71 5.92
N LYS A 488 -28.50 4.13 4.82
CA LYS A 488 -29.88 4.61 4.81
C LYS A 488 -30.88 3.45 4.84
N ILE A 489 -31.93 3.58 5.65
CA ILE A 489 -33.03 2.61 5.75
C ILE A 489 -34.21 3.15 4.93
N ASN A 490 -34.38 2.61 3.73
CA ASN A 490 -35.34 3.08 2.74
C ASN A 490 -36.46 2.04 2.51
N PHE A 491 -37.29 1.74 3.50
CA PHE A 491 -38.47 0.86 3.41
C PHE A 491 -39.57 1.23 4.39
#